data_274eeff1a54ca5132a86072ed03f8ac0
#
_entry.id   274eeff1a54ca5132a86072ed03f8ac0
#
_cell.length_a   1.000
_cell.length_b   1.000
_cell.length_c   1.000
_cell.angle_alpha   90.00
_cell.angle_beta   90.00
_cell.angle_gamma   90.00
#
_symmetry.space_group_name_H-M   'P 1'
#
loop_
_entity.id
_entity.type
_entity.pdbx_description
1 polymer ?
#
loop_
_entity_poly.entity_id
_entity_poly.type
_entity_poly.pdbx_seq_one_letter_code
_entity_poly.pdbx_strand_id
1 'polypeptide(L)'
;MNDIVIIENKIYEIRGQKVMLDFDLAEMYEVTTGNFNKAIKRNIERFPARFMFQLNKDEFNLIFQNGISSWGGTRKMPYAFTEQGVAMLSGVLKSPRAIEVSINIMDAFVHMRQYLLSHAPKQELEELRKRIEYLEEDISSDRESYEKQYYYSPRLPQGAKPPVGPFCGRFGALKSWCVIQAQLV
;
A
#
# COMPACT_ATOMS: atom_id res chain seq x y z
N MET A 1 -17.60 16.84 21.07
CA MET A 1 -16.14 16.89 20.99
C MET A 1 -15.67 15.56 20.49
N ASN A 2 -15.16 15.58 19.42
CA ASN A 2 -14.79 14.64 18.33
C ASN A 2 -14.45 13.21 18.73
N ASP A 3 -15.46 12.35 18.82
CA ASP A 3 -15.30 10.88 18.97
C ASP A 3 -14.37 10.31 17.87
N ILE A 4 -14.40 10.91 16.66
CA ILE A 4 -13.53 10.55 15.53
C ILE A 4 -12.05 10.68 15.88
N VAL A 5 -11.62 11.80 16.49
CA VAL A 5 -10.21 12.03 16.86
C VAL A 5 -9.73 11.02 17.91
N ILE A 6 -10.60 10.64 18.83
CA ILE A 6 -10.28 9.60 19.82
C ILE A 6 -10.09 8.25 19.15
N ILE A 7 -10.91 7.94 18.16
CA ILE A 7 -10.83 6.70 17.38
C ILE A 7 -9.57 6.68 16.52
N GLU A 8 -9.24 7.79 15.85
CA GLU A 8 -8.03 7.90 15.02
C GLU A 8 -6.76 7.60 15.80
N ASN A 9 -6.67 8.03 17.06
CA ASN A 9 -5.54 7.76 17.96
C ASN A 9 -5.40 6.27 18.35
N LYS A 10 -6.42 5.45 18.09
CA LYS A 10 -6.43 4.00 18.32
C LYS A 10 -6.24 3.19 17.02
N ILE A 11 -5.93 3.86 15.93
CA ILE A 11 -5.59 3.23 14.64
C ILE A 11 -4.08 3.22 14.50
N TYR A 12 -3.50 2.04 14.47
CA TYR A 12 -2.07 1.79 14.35
C TYR A 12 -1.70 1.42 12.91
N GLU A 13 -0.45 1.61 12.55
CA GLU A 13 0.09 1.11 11.28
C GLU A 13 0.98 -0.10 11.52
N ILE A 14 0.56 -1.28 11.04
CA ILE A 14 1.26 -2.54 11.21
C ILE A 14 1.29 -3.28 9.87
N ARG A 15 2.46 -3.73 9.46
CA ARG A 15 2.66 -4.41 8.16
C ARG A 15 2.16 -3.57 6.98
N GLY A 16 2.30 -2.22 7.05
CA GLY A 16 1.80 -1.31 6.02
C GLY A 16 0.28 -1.21 5.92
N GLN A 17 -0.46 -1.68 6.94
CA GLN A 17 -1.92 -1.62 7.01
C GLN A 17 -2.37 -0.84 8.23
N LYS A 18 -3.44 -0.06 8.09
CA LYS A 18 -4.10 0.59 9.21
C LYS A 18 -4.98 -0.42 9.93
N VAL A 19 -4.76 -0.59 11.22
CA VAL A 19 -5.42 -1.61 12.04
C VAL A 19 -5.83 -1.05 13.41
N MET A 20 -6.83 -1.68 14.04
CA MET A 20 -7.18 -1.47 15.44
C MET A 20 -6.94 -2.75 16.25
N LEU A 21 -6.61 -2.61 17.52
CA LEU A 21 -6.32 -3.76 18.38
C LEU A 21 -7.58 -4.25 19.11
N ASP A 22 -7.62 -5.53 19.44
CA ASP A 22 -8.78 -6.19 20.05
C ASP A 22 -9.19 -5.58 21.39
N PHE A 23 -8.27 -5.07 22.18
CA PHE A 23 -8.57 -4.43 23.45
C PHE A 23 -9.12 -3.00 23.27
N ASP A 24 -8.65 -2.23 22.26
CA ASP A 24 -9.21 -0.91 21.92
C ASP A 24 -10.63 -1.05 21.38
N LEU A 25 -10.85 -2.02 20.49
CA LEU A 25 -12.16 -2.35 19.98
C LEU A 25 -13.10 -2.80 21.11
N ALA A 26 -12.65 -3.69 22.00
CA ALA A 26 -13.45 -4.15 23.13
C ALA A 26 -13.88 -3.00 24.04
N GLU A 27 -12.96 -2.05 24.33
CA GLU A 27 -13.25 -0.85 25.08
C GLU A 27 -14.34 -0.01 24.39
N MET A 28 -14.21 0.24 23.10
CA MET A 28 -15.18 1.04 22.33
C MET A 28 -16.55 0.38 22.26
N TYR A 29 -16.58 -0.95 22.13
CA TYR A 29 -17.84 -1.73 22.16
C TYR A 29 -18.38 -1.96 23.57
N GLU A 30 -17.73 -1.40 24.61
CA GLU A 30 -18.11 -1.54 26.01
C GLU A 30 -18.23 -3.02 26.47
N VAL A 31 -17.34 -3.86 25.97
CA VAL A 31 -17.25 -5.27 26.33
C VAL A 31 -15.86 -5.62 26.83
N THR A 32 -15.74 -6.69 27.60
CA THR A 32 -14.42 -7.19 27.98
C THR A 32 -13.72 -7.79 26.77
N THR A 33 -12.40 -7.62 26.66
CA THR A 33 -11.55 -8.22 25.58
C THR A 33 -11.78 -9.73 25.48
N GLY A 34 -11.98 -10.39 26.63
CA GLY A 34 -12.28 -11.83 26.65
C GLY A 34 -13.60 -12.20 25.98
N ASN A 35 -14.66 -11.44 26.20
CA ASN A 35 -15.96 -11.66 25.58
C ASN A 35 -15.95 -11.29 24.09
N PHE A 36 -15.29 -10.19 23.76
CA PHE A 36 -15.02 -9.76 22.38
C PHE A 36 -14.33 -10.89 21.60
N ASN A 37 -13.21 -11.38 22.09
CA ASN A 37 -12.45 -12.45 21.45
C ASN A 37 -13.23 -13.80 21.39
N LYS A 38 -14.12 -14.08 22.35
CA LYS A 38 -15.01 -15.25 22.28
C LYS A 38 -16.03 -15.12 21.14
N ALA A 39 -16.61 -13.93 20.93
CA ALA A 39 -17.54 -13.67 19.85
C ALA A 39 -16.89 -13.86 18.49
N ILE A 40 -15.64 -13.36 18.31
CA ILE A 40 -14.85 -13.54 17.10
C ILE A 40 -14.56 -15.02 16.84
N LYS A 41 -14.09 -15.75 17.85
CA LYS A 41 -13.77 -17.18 17.71
C LYS A 41 -14.96 -18.03 17.28
N ARG A 42 -16.18 -17.66 17.69
CA ARG A 42 -17.42 -18.33 17.27
C ARG A 42 -17.78 -18.06 15.80
N ASN A 43 -17.16 -17.05 15.19
CA ASN A 43 -17.40 -16.61 13.82
C ASN A 43 -16.09 -16.49 13.03
N ILE A 44 -15.12 -17.35 13.35
CA ILE A 44 -13.73 -17.22 12.83
C ILE A 44 -13.64 -17.30 11.31
N GLU A 45 -14.58 -18.02 10.68
CA GLU A 45 -14.68 -18.12 9.23
C GLU A 45 -14.92 -16.80 8.53
N ARG A 46 -15.40 -15.77 9.25
CA ARG A 46 -15.60 -14.41 8.73
C ARG A 46 -14.34 -13.56 8.77
N PHE A 47 -13.30 -14.02 9.45
CA PHE A 47 -12.07 -13.28 9.69
C PHE A 47 -10.85 -13.97 9.05
N PRO A 48 -10.72 -13.94 7.72
CA PRO A 48 -9.52 -14.43 7.06
C PRO A 48 -8.29 -13.60 7.48
N ALA A 49 -7.07 -14.12 7.24
CA ALA A 49 -5.82 -13.50 7.67
C ALA A 49 -5.62 -12.05 7.16
N ARG A 50 -6.25 -11.68 6.05
CA ARG A 50 -6.26 -10.30 5.53
C ARG A 50 -7.16 -9.33 6.31
N PHE A 51 -8.10 -9.84 7.15
CA PHE A 51 -9.02 -9.04 7.96
C PHE A 51 -8.59 -8.97 9.43
N MET A 52 -7.99 -10.06 9.93
CA MET A 52 -7.55 -10.16 11.30
C MET A 52 -6.28 -11.01 11.37
N PHE A 53 -5.29 -10.56 12.14
CA PHE A 53 -4.09 -11.32 12.43
C PHE A 53 -3.63 -11.07 13.86
N GLN A 54 -2.84 -12.00 14.41
CA GLN A 54 -2.26 -11.85 15.74
C GLN A 54 -0.89 -11.19 15.62
N LEU A 55 -0.59 -10.22 16.50
CA LEU A 55 0.72 -9.59 16.56
C LEU A 55 1.78 -10.58 17.06
N ASN A 56 3.01 -10.39 16.60
CA ASN A 56 4.18 -10.98 17.21
C ASN A 56 4.73 -10.06 18.34
N LYS A 57 5.73 -10.52 19.06
CA LYS A 57 6.33 -9.77 20.19
C LYS A 57 7.02 -8.49 19.72
N ASP A 58 7.67 -8.52 18.58
CA ASP A 58 8.43 -7.39 18.06
C ASP A 58 7.48 -6.29 17.58
N GLU A 59 6.42 -6.65 16.87
CA GLU A 59 5.35 -5.72 16.46
C GLU A 59 4.65 -5.09 17.67
N PHE A 60 4.36 -5.88 18.68
CA PHE A 60 3.78 -5.38 19.93
C PHE A 60 4.71 -4.39 20.62
N ASN A 61 6.00 -4.74 20.77
CA ASN A 61 6.98 -3.87 21.40
C ASN A 61 7.18 -2.54 20.65
N LEU A 62 7.18 -2.57 19.31
CA LEU A 62 7.29 -1.36 18.49
C LEU A 62 6.17 -0.36 18.74
N ILE A 63 4.94 -0.83 18.94
CA ILE A 63 3.78 0.02 19.21
C ILE A 63 3.87 0.62 20.62
N PHE A 64 4.35 -0.16 21.59
CA PHE A 64 4.27 0.18 23.01
C PHE A 64 5.62 0.57 23.62
N GLN A 65 6.70 0.78 22.82
CA GLN A 65 8.03 1.18 23.30
C GLN A 65 8.03 2.48 24.13
N ASN A 66 7.00 3.32 24.00
CA ASN A 66 6.96 4.64 24.61
C ASN A 66 6.01 4.81 25.81
N GLY A 67 5.53 3.73 26.47
CA GLY A 67 4.73 4.09 27.62
C GLY A 67 3.85 3.09 28.33
N ILE A 68 3.82 1.81 28.00
CA ILE A 68 2.97 0.87 28.74
C ILE A 68 3.80 -0.21 29.43
N SER A 69 4.52 0.19 30.48
CA SER A 69 5.10 -0.75 31.44
C SER A 69 4.06 -1.38 32.38
N SER A 70 2.77 -1.09 32.21
CA SER A 70 1.70 -1.47 33.16
C SER A 70 0.68 -2.48 32.58
N TRP A 71 0.91 -3.05 31.42
CA TRP A 71 0.12 -4.20 30.97
C TRP A 71 0.66 -5.46 31.63
N GLY A 72 0.19 -5.70 32.85
CA GLY A 72 0.54 -6.86 33.64
C GLY A 72 0.35 -8.15 32.85
N GLY A 73 1.47 -8.78 32.46
CA GLY A 73 1.55 -10.18 32.07
C GLY A 73 0.56 -10.64 31.00
N THR A 74 0.44 -9.95 29.86
CA THR A 74 -0.42 -10.44 28.77
C THR A 74 0.14 -11.75 28.23
N ARG A 75 -0.45 -12.86 28.64
CA ARG A 75 -0.07 -14.21 28.18
C ARG A 75 -0.35 -14.46 26.70
N LYS A 76 -1.10 -13.57 26.03
CA LYS A 76 -1.47 -13.70 24.62
C LYS A 76 -1.26 -12.36 23.91
N MET A 77 -0.59 -12.40 22.76
CA MET A 77 -0.47 -11.25 21.89
C MET A 77 -1.86 -10.82 21.38
N PRO A 78 -2.13 -9.51 21.25
CA PRO A 78 -3.41 -9.00 20.79
C PRO A 78 -3.67 -9.34 19.33
N TYR A 79 -4.93 -9.33 18.95
CA TYR A 79 -5.36 -9.39 17.56
C TYR A 79 -5.48 -7.99 16.98
N ALA A 80 -4.99 -7.82 15.75
CA ALA A 80 -5.12 -6.62 14.94
C ALA A 80 -6.21 -6.83 13.90
N PHE A 81 -7.10 -5.86 13.75
CA PHE A 81 -8.21 -5.86 12.81
C PHE A 81 -8.01 -4.76 11.78
N THR A 82 -8.00 -5.11 10.50
CA THR A 82 -8.00 -4.14 9.42
C THR A 82 -9.37 -3.47 9.30
N GLU A 83 -9.50 -2.45 8.46
CA GLU A 83 -10.79 -1.80 8.16
C GLU A 83 -11.86 -2.84 7.77
N GLN A 84 -11.51 -3.80 6.90
CA GLN A 84 -12.42 -4.88 6.51
C GLN A 84 -12.76 -5.81 7.69
N GLY A 85 -11.82 -6.05 8.59
CA GLY A 85 -12.04 -6.81 9.81
C GLY A 85 -13.03 -6.11 10.74
N VAL A 86 -12.90 -4.79 10.92
CA VAL A 86 -13.87 -3.99 11.69
C VAL A 86 -15.24 -3.98 11.03
N ALA A 87 -15.32 -3.85 9.71
CA ALA A 87 -16.59 -3.96 8.99
C ALA A 87 -17.30 -5.30 9.24
N MET A 88 -16.53 -6.40 9.33
CA MET A 88 -17.09 -7.72 9.66
C MET A 88 -17.60 -7.83 11.10
N LEU A 89 -17.05 -7.06 12.05
CA LEU A 89 -17.51 -7.03 13.44
C LEU A 89 -18.97 -6.55 13.56
N SER A 90 -19.42 -5.64 12.72
CA SER A 90 -20.81 -5.16 12.70
C SER A 90 -21.83 -6.29 12.48
N GLY A 91 -21.43 -7.33 11.76
CA GLY A 91 -22.24 -8.53 11.55
C GLY A 91 -22.22 -9.53 12.72
N VAL A 92 -21.24 -9.41 13.62
CA VAL A 92 -21.03 -10.30 14.77
C VAL A 92 -21.58 -9.69 16.05
N LEU A 93 -21.36 -8.39 16.24
CA LEU A 93 -21.83 -7.61 17.40
C LEU A 93 -23.10 -6.85 17.02
N LYS A 94 -24.26 -7.35 17.47
CA LYS A 94 -25.58 -6.91 16.99
C LYS A 94 -26.30 -5.93 17.94
N SER A 95 -25.65 -5.43 18.99
CA SER A 95 -26.29 -4.45 19.87
C SER A 95 -26.43 -3.09 19.16
N PRO A 96 -27.45 -2.27 19.50
CA PRO A 96 -27.60 -0.93 18.94
C PRO A 96 -26.33 -0.09 19.12
N ARG A 97 -25.70 -0.18 20.28
CA ARG A 97 -24.43 0.49 20.57
C ARG A 97 -23.28 0.01 19.67
N ALA A 98 -23.23 -1.30 19.41
CA ALA A 98 -22.20 -1.85 18.53
C ALA A 98 -22.36 -1.35 17.08
N ILE A 99 -23.56 -1.15 16.62
CA ILE A 99 -23.83 -0.59 15.28
C ILE A 99 -23.31 0.85 15.22
N GLU A 100 -23.67 1.68 16.20
CA GLU A 100 -23.20 3.07 16.28
C GLU A 100 -21.68 3.18 16.32
N VAL A 101 -21.02 2.40 17.16
CA VAL A 101 -19.55 2.34 17.27
C VAL A 101 -18.91 1.88 15.96
N SER A 102 -19.50 0.88 15.29
CA SER A 102 -19.01 0.40 14.01
C SER A 102 -19.05 1.50 12.94
N ILE A 103 -20.11 2.30 12.90
CA ILE A 103 -20.24 3.44 11.97
C ILE A 103 -19.15 4.47 12.26
N ASN A 104 -19.00 4.89 13.52
CA ASN A 104 -18.00 5.87 13.92
C ASN A 104 -16.55 5.42 13.58
N ILE A 105 -16.25 4.13 13.77
CA ILE A 105 -14.93 3.58 13.43
C ILE A 105 -14.73 3.60 11.90
N MET A 106 -15.73 3.22 11.12
CA MET A 106 -15.63 3.27 9.66
C MET A 106 -15.44 4.70 9.15
N ASP A 107 -16.16 5.66 9.71
CA ASP A 107 -15.99 7.09 9.39
C ASP A 107 -14.57 7.57 9.72
N ALA A 108 -13.98 7.15 10.83
CA ALA A 108 -12.60 7.47 11.20
C ALA A 108 -11.58 6.91 10.18
N PHE A 109 -11.77 5.66 9.72
CA PHE A 109 -10.92 5.10 8.66
C PHE A 109 -11.04 5.86 7.34
N VAL A 110 -12.26 6.24 6.95
CA VAL A 110 -12.51 7.04 5.74
C VAL A 110 -11.85 8.42 5.86
N HIS A 111 -12.04 9.10 7.00
CA HIS A 111 -11.46 10.41 7.27
C HIS A 111 -9.92 10.36 7.23
N MET A 112 -9.31 9.40 7.90
CA MET A 112 -7.85 9.21 7.87
C MET A 112 -7.32 8.96 6.46
N ARG A 113 -8.03 8.18 5.64
CA ARG A 113 -7.65 7.94 4.24
C ARG A 113 -7.73 9.21 3.40
N GLN A 114 -8.78 10.00 3.55
CA GLN A 114 -8.95 11.28 2.87
C GLN A 114 -7.86 12.27 3.29
N TYR A 115 -7.53 12.32 4.58
CA TYR A 115 -6.46 13.15 5.09
C TYR A 115 -5.11 12.81 4.45
N LEU A 116 -4.76 11.52 4.38
CA LEU A 116 -3.52 11.06 3.75
C LEU A 116 -3.47 11.42 2.25
N LEU A 117 -4.58 11.27 1.53
CA LEU A 117 -4.66 11.62 0.11
C LEU A 117 -4.55 13.13 -0.13
N SER A 118 -5.14 13.95 0.74
CA SER A 118 -5.10 15.41 0.63
C SER A 118 -3.77 16.02 1.07
N HIS A 119 -3.04 15.34 1.96
CA HIS A 119 -1.74 15.76 2.50
C HIS A 119 -0.57 14.93 1.95
N ALA A 120 -0.81 14.08 0.95
CA ALA A 120 0.27 13.48 0.18
C ALA A 120 1.21 14.59 -0.28
N PRO A 121 2.55 14.46 -0.07
CA PRO A 121 3.48 15.54 -0.32
C PRO A 121 3.47 15.89 -1.81
N LYS A 122 2.68 16.91 -2.16
CA LYS A 122 2.57 17.43 -3.55
C LYS A 122 3.94 17.80 -4.11
N GLN A 123 4.86 18.20 -3.23
CA GLN A 123 6.23 18.55 -3.60
C GLN A 123 7.03 17.32 -4.09
N GLU A 124 6.95 16.19 -3.42
CA GLU A 124 7.63 14.94 -3.86
C GLU A 124 7.04 14.44 -5.18
N LEU A 125 5.73 14.54 -5.34
CA LEU A 125 5.06 14.14 -6.59
C LEU A 125 5.47 15.05 -7.75
N GLU A 126 5.59 16.33 -7.51
CA GLU A 126 6.03 17.32 -8.49
C GLU A 126 7.52 17.15 -8.83
N GLU A 127 8.35 16.84 -7.85
CA GLU A 127 9.76 16.54 -8.06
C GLU A 127 9.98 15.25 -8.85
N LEU A 128 9.19 14.20 -8.55
CA LEU A 128 9.19 12.96 -9.34
C LEU A 128 8.72 13.19 -10.78
N ARG A 129 7.70 14.00 -11.00
CA ARG A 129 7.24 14.38 -12.34
C ARG A 129 8.33 15.09 -13.12
N LYS A 130 8.99 16.09 -12.54
CA LYS A 130 10.12 16.80 -13.16
C LYS A 130 11.28 15.86 -13.50
N ARG A 131 11.52 14.87 -12.64
CA ARG A 131 12.58 13.89 -12.87
C ARG A 131 12.24 12.92 -13.99
N ILE A 132 10.98 12.54 -14.12
CA ILE A 132 10.49 11.73 -15.25
C ILE A 132 10.59 12.54 -16.56
N GLU A 133 10.13 13.77 -16.57
CA GLU A 133 10.19 14.68 -17.72
C GLU A 133 11.64 14.89 -18.20
N TYR A 134 12.57 15.13 -17.27
CA TYR A 134 13.99 15.22 -17.57
C TYR A 134 14.55 13.94 -18.20
N LEU A 135 14.18 12.75 -17.68
CA LEU A 135 14.64 11.47 -18.23
C LEU A 135 14.05 11.17 -19.62
N GLU A 136 12.80 11.59 -19.85
CA GLU A 136 12.15 11.47 -21.16
C GLU A 136 12.83 12.37 -22.22
N GLU A 137 13.20 13.61 -21.84
CA GLU A 137 13.97 14.51 -22.69
C GLU A 137 15.36 13.95 -23.01
N ASP A 138 16.07 13.41 -22.00
CA ASP A 138 17.40 12.80 -22.16
C ASP A 138 17.35 11.60 -23.12
N ILE A 139 16.36 10.71 -22.94
CA ILE A 139 16.13 9.57 -23.84
C ILE A 139 15.80 10.03 -25.27
N SER A 140 15.03 11.10 -25.42
CA SER A 140 14.68 11.65 -26.73
C SER A 140 15.91 12.24 -27.44
N SER A 141 16.75 12.98 -26.71
CA SER A 141 17.99 13.55 -27.20
C SER A 141 18.97 12.48 -27.65
N ASP A 142 19.15 11.44 -26.83
CA ASP A 142 19.99 10.30 -27.16
C ASP A 142 19.51 9.59 -28.43
N ARG A 143 18.19 9.38 -28.53
CA ARG A 143 17.57 8.77 -29.70
C ARG A 143 17.83 9.57 -30.99
N GLU A 144 17.67 10.90 -30.95
CA GLU A 144 17.98 11.76 -32.10
C GLU A 144 19.46 11.73 -32.45
N SER A 145 20.35 11.67 -31.45
CA SER A 145 21.79 11.56 -31.64
C SER A 145 22.17 10.25 -32.34
N TYR A 146 21.58 9.14 -31.90
CA TYR A 146 21.77 7.84 -32.56
C TYR A 146 21.22 7.83 -33.99
N GLU A 147 20.01 8.38 -34.23
CA GLU A 147 19.46 8.47 -35.57
C GLU A 147 20.35 9.29 -36.50
N LYS A 148 20.85 10.46 -36.07
CA LYS A 148 21.79 11.28 -36.84
C LYS A 148 23.07 10.53 -37.13
N GLN A 149 23.64 9.81 -36.18
CA GLN A 149 24.89 9.07 -36.32
C GLN A 149 24.77 7.91 -37.32
N TYR A 150 23.62 7.22 -37.35
CA TYR A 150 23.41 6.05 -38.20
C TYR A 150 22.84 6.38 -39.59
N TYR A 151 21.98 7.38 -39.70
CA TYR A 151 21.34 7.72 -40.98
C TYR A 151 22.11 8.75 -41.79
N TYR A 152 22.97 9.58 -41.19
CA TYR A 152 23.80 10.58 -41.88
C TYR A 152 25.28 10.20 -42.00
N SER A 153 25.68 9.02 -41.56
CA SER A 153 27.04 8.55 -41.81
C SER A 153 27.20 8.16 -43.30
N PRO A 154 28.18 8.69 -44.01
CA PRO A 154 28.36 8.42 -45.44
C PRO A 154 28.64 6.93 -45.65
N ARG A 155 27.65 6.23 -46.25
CA ARG A 155 27.68 4.87 -46.81
C ARG A 155 28.63 3.88 -46.17
N LEU A 156 28.09 3.05 -45.31
CA LEU A 156 28.76 1.80 -44.94
C LEU A 156 29.06 0.99 -46.21
N PRO A 157 30.27 0.39 -46.35
CA PRO A 157 30.57 -0.50 -47.44
C PRO A 157 29.54 -1.64 -47.53
N GLN A 158 29.12 -2.00 -48.74
CA GLN A 158 28.18 -3.12 -48.93
C GLN A 158 28.72 -4.37 -48.22
N GLY A 159 28.03 -4.88 -47.24
CA GLY A 159 28.38 -6.09 -46.51
C GLY A 159 28.74 -5.91 -45.03
N ALA A 160 28.82 -4.68 -44.50
CA ALA A 160 29.03 -4.47 -43.07
C ALA A 160 27.71 -4.70 -42.29
N LYS A 161 27.69 -5.67 -41.41
CA LYS A 161 26.60 -5.85 -40.45
C LYS A 161 26.60 -4.67 -39.46
N PRO A 162 25.40 -4.11 -39.17
CA PRO A 162 25.32 -3.05 -38.16
C PRO A 162 25.81 -3.58 -36.81
N PRO A 163 26.56 -2.77 -36.04
CA PRO A 163 26.99 -3.17 -34.71
C PRO A 163 25.76 -3.39 -33.84
N VAL A 164 25.62 -4.59 -33.32
CA VAL A 164 24.61 -4.91 -32.29
C VAL A 164 25.04 -4.23 -31.00
N GLY A 165 24.50 -3.06 -30.74
CA GLY A 165 24.73 -2.36 -29.47
C GLY A 165 24.13 -3.16 -28.31
N PRO A 166 24.61 -2.97 -27.08
CA PRO A 166 24.20 -3.75 -25.89
C PRO A 166 22.72 -3.60 -25.50
N PHE A 167 21.95 -2.78 -26.22
CA PHE A 167 20.54 -2.50 -25.95
C PHE A 167 19.53 -3.36 -26.73
N CYS A 168 19.96 -4.16 -27.70
CA CYS A 168 19.02 -5.01 -28.49
C CYS A 168 18.43 -6.21 -27.73
N GLY A 169 18.87 -6.46 -26.50
CA GLY A 169 18.48 -7.65 -25.72
C GLY A 169 17.27 -7.47 -24.79
N ARG A 170 16.74 -6.28 -24.56
CA ARG A 170 15.77 -6.05 -23.49
C ARG A 170 14.35 -5.60 -23.93
N PHE A 171 14.10 -5.32 -25.19
CA PHE A 171 12.77 -4.96 -25.71
C PHE A 171 12.35 -5.82 -26.88
N GLY A 172 11.63 -6.89 -26.57
CA GLY A 172 11.11 -7.86 -27.55
C GLY A 172 10.01 -7.34 -28.50
N ALA A 173 9.76 -6.01 -28.55
CA ALA A 173 8.71 -5.41 -29.38
C ALA A 173 9.21 -4.72 -30.66
N LEU A 174 10.51 -4.62 -30.90
CA LEU A 174 11.08 -3.94 -32.09
C LEU A 174 11.38 -4.89 -33.25
N LYS A 175 11.08 -6.18 -33.15
CA LYS A 175 11.24 -7.13 -34.28
C LYS A 175 10.29 -6.88 -35.45
N SER A 176 9.25 -6.08 -35.23
CA SER A 176 8.23 -5.82 -36.27
C SER A 176 8.60 -4.68 -37.23
N TRP A 177 9.50 -3.79 -36.83
CA TRP A 177 9.84 -2.61 -37.66
C TRP A 177 10.99 -2.83 -38.63
N CYS A 178 11.95 -3.70 -38.32
CA CYS A 178 13.06 -4.03 -39.24
C CYS A 178 12.67 -4.89 -40.45
N VAL A 179 11.51 -5.54 -40.41
CA VAL A 179 11.08 -6.43 -41.53
C VAL A 179 10.30 -5.67 -42.60
N ILE A 180 9.71 -4.52 -42.28
CA ILE A 180 8.86 -3.78 -43.26
C ILE A 180 9.68 -2.94 -44.25
N GLN A 181 10.92 -2.57 -43.93
CA GLN A 181 11.74 -1.78 -44.85
C GLN A 181 12.64 -2.60 -45.76
N ALA A 182 12.69 -3.93 -45.65
CA ALA A 182 13.46 -4.79 -46.55
C ALA A 182 12.66 -5.30 -47.79
N GLN A 183 11.41 -4.87 -47.96
CA GLN A 183 10.57 -5.28 -49.10
C GLN A 183 10.19 -4.17 -50.09
N LEU A 184 10.86 -3.02 -50.04
CA LEU A 184 10.66 -1.91 -51.00
C LEU A 184 12.01 -1.49 -51.59
N VAL A 185 12.65 -2.39 -52.31
CA VAL A 185 13.58 -2.10 -53.42
C VAL A 185 13.41 -3.24 -54.45
#